data_0e4454586ad03b27050d6e23120f1cba
#
_entry.id   0e4454586ad03b27050d6e23120f1cba
#
_cell.length_a   1.000
_cell.length_b   1.000
_cell.length_c   1.000
_cell.angle_alpha   90.00
_cell.angle_beta   90.00
_cell.angle_gamma   90.00
#
_symmetry.space_group_name_H-M   'P 1'
#
loop_
_entity.id
_entity.type
_entity.pdbx_description
1 polymer ?
#
loop_
_entity_poly.entity_id
_entity_poly.type
_entity_poly.pdbx_seq_one_letter_code
_entity_poly.pdbx_strand_id
1 'polypeptide(L)'
;SLAAYVYNKDVFDYIMENKKSRHRFKDYILKRIIKEKINEFIESGHVNPNNFLNIRIYIDEQLTASNGYYDLRSSIEEELLYGISNYDYNKFYPPILHGGANIHVKFVDSKNNYLIQASDILANRLRASFAYNKPYLRRKPNHCDLHFPKILVK
;
A
#
# COMPACT_ATOMS: atom_id res chain seq x y z
N SER A 1 -4.71 3.02 11.04
CA SER A 1 -4.93 3.29 9.59
C SER A 1 -3.70 3.87 8.95
N LEU A 2 -3.51 3.60 7.69
CA LEU A 2 -2.39 4.08 6.89
C LEU A 2 -2.94 4.77 5.65
N ALA A 3 -2.36 5.90 5.26
CA ALA A 3 -2.72 6.60 4.04
C ALA A 3 -1.49 6.99 3.24
N ALA A 4 -1.64 7.07 1.92
CA ALA A 4 -0.58 7.44 1.00
C ALA A 4 -0.98 8.71 0.24
N TYR A 5 -0.02 9.62 0.07
CA TYR A 5 -0.22 10.92 -0.57
C TYR A 5 0.82 11.20 -1.63
N VAL A 6 0.42 11.89 -2.68
CA VAL A 6 1.32 12.46 -3.69
C VAL A 6 1.27 13.98 -3.58
N TYR A 7 2.37 14.60 -3.20
CA TYR A 7 2.46 16.04 -2.98
C TYR A 7 2.98 16.82 -4.18
N ASN A 8 3.81 16.20 -5.01
CA ASN A 8 4.37 16.88 -6.16
C ASN A 8 3.38 16.79 -7.33
N LYS A 9 2.90 17.94 -7.78
CA LYS A 9 1.93 18.04 -8.87
C LYS A 9 2.49 17.48 -10.19
N ASP A 10 3.73 17.76 -10.52
CA ASP A 10 4.33 17.31 -11.78
C ASP A 10 4.45 15.80 -11.82
N VAL A 11 4.81 15.18 -10.68
CA VAL A 11 4.83 13.71 -10.53
C VAL A 11 3.43 13.14 -10.61
N PHE A 12 2.45 13.80 -10.00
CA PHE A 12 1.06 13.37 -10.08
C PHE A 12 0.55 13.42 -11.52
N ASP A 13 0.79 14.53 -12.22
CA ASP A 13 0.36 14.73 -13.60
C ASP A 13 1.02 13.69 -14.52
N TYR A 14 2.34 13.45 -14.38
CA TYR A 14 3.06 12.40 -15.11
C TYR A 14 2.47 10.99 -14.88
N ILE A 15 2.14 10.65 -13.62
CA ILE A 15 1.52 9.36 -13.28
C ILE A 15 0.13 9.25 -13.90
N MET A 16 -0.62 10.36 -13.93
CA MET A 16 -1.99 10.39 -14.43
C MET A 16 -2.10 10.45 -15.96
N GLU A 17 -0.98 10.69 -16.66
CA GLU A 17 -0.92 10.87 -18.10
C GLU A 17 -1.49 9.69 -18.90
N ASN A 18 -1.25 8.47 -18.42
CA ASN A 18 -1.81 7.29 -19.06
C ASN A 18 -2.34 6.21 -18.10
N LYS A 19 -3.25 5.39 -18.60
CA LYS A 19 -3.91 4.34 -17.80
C LYS A 19 -2.93 3.34 -17.20
N LYS A 20 -1.89 2.94 -17.96
CA LYS A 20 -0.90 1.94 -17.52
C LYS A 20 -0.05 2.47 -16.37
N SER A 21 0.41 3.71 -16.43
CA SER A 21 1.17 4.37 -15.35
C SER A 21 0.34 4.49 -14.08
N ARG A 22 -0.94 4.86 -14.21
CA ARG A 22 -1.86 4.93 -13.06
C ARG A 22 -2.04 3.59 -12.35
N HIS A 23 -2.18 2.49 -13.10
CA HIS A 23 -2.34 1.16 -12.51
C HIS A 23 -1.07 0.71 -11.80
N ARG A 24 0.09 0.83 -12.44
CA ARG A 24 1.38 0.49 -11.84
C ARG A 24 1.64 1.29 -10.55
N PHE A 25 1.27 2.55 -10.55
CA PHE A 25 1.43 3.39 -9.36
C PHE A 25 0.49 2.97 -8.22
N LYS A 26 -0.76 2.62 -8.53
CA LYS A 26 -1.69 2.08 -7.53
C LYS A 26 -1.15 0.79 -6.90
N ASP A 27 -0.68 -0.15 -7.71
CA ASP A 27 -0.12 -1.42 -7.24
C ASP A 27 1.13 -1.18 -6.38
N TYR A 28 1.99 -0.25 -6.80
CA TYR A 28 3.15 0.18 -6.02
C TYR A 28 2.74 0.74 -4.65
N ILE A 29 1.75 1.63 -4.60
CA ILE A 29 1.23 2.19 -3.34
C ILE A 29 0.66 1.09 -2.44
N LEU A 30 -0.17 0.21 -2.99
CA LEU A 30 -0.77 -0.90 -2.24
C LEU A 30 0.30 -1.79 -1.61
N LYS A 31 1.29 -2.17 -2.39
CA LYS A 31 2.43 -2.96 -1.91
C LYS A 31 3.15 -2.27 -0.76
N ARG A 32 3.43 -0.96 -0.88
CA ARG A 32 4.12 -0.18 0.16
C ARG A 32 3.29 -0.04 1.43
N ILE A 33 1.98 0.19 1.31
CA ILE A 33 1.05 0.26 2.45
C ILE A 33 1.03 -1.08 3.20
N ILE A 34 0.97 -2.20 2.48
CA ILE A 34 0.95 -3.53 3.07
C ILE A 34 2.26 -3.80 3.83
N LYS A 35 3.40 -3.51 3.22
CA LYS A 35 4.72 -3.68 3.86
C LYS A 35 4.81 -2.85 5.15
N GLU A 36 4.45 -1.58 5.08
CA GLU A 36 4.53 -0.69 6.23
C GLU A 36 3.63 -1.16 7.37
N LYS A 37 2.43 -1.66 7.03
CA LYS A 37 1.51 -2.18 8.05
C LYS A 37 2.02 -3.46 8.73
N ILE A 38 2.68 -4.32 7.97
CA ILE A 38 3.30 -5.52 8.54
C ILE A 38 4.50 -5.14 9.41
N ASN A 39 5.32 -4.18 8.99
CA ASN A 39 6.40 -3.64 9.83
C ASN A 39 5.87 -3.10 11.17
N GLU A 40 4.81 -2.30 11.14
CA GLU A 40 4.17 -1.79 12.37
C GLU A 40 3.75 -2.94 13.30
N PHE A 41 3.22 -4.04 12.76
CA PHE A 41 2.85 -5.21 13.57
C PHE A 41 4.09 -5.96 14.11
N ILE A 42 5.17 -6.00 13.38
CA ILE A 42 6.45 -6.59 13.84
C ILE A 42 7.03 -5.71 14.96
N GLU A 43 7.14 -4.42 14.76
CA GLU A 43 7.68 -3.46 15.73
C GLU A 43 6.87 -3.42 17.01
N SER A 44 5.55 -3.57 16.92
CA SER A 44 4.66 -3.64 18.08
C SER A 44 4.59 -5.01 18.77
N GLY A 45 5.33 -6.00 18.27
CA GLY A 45 5.37 -7.35 18.81
C GLY A 45 4.14 -8.21 18.53
N HIS A 46 3.21 -7.74 17.69
CA HIS A 46 2.01 -8.51 17.32
C HIS A 46 2.32 -9.62 16.31
N VAL A 47 3.40 -9.48 15.54
CA VAL A 47 3.85 -10.45 14.55
C VAL A 47 5.32 -10.77 14.80
N ASN A 48 5.65 -12.05 14.87
CA ASN A 48 7.03 -12.50 14.86
C ASN A 48 7.44 -12.79 13.41
N PRO A 49 8.43 -12.07 12.85
CA PRO A 49 8.85 -12.21 11.46
C PRO A 49 9.49 -13.58 11.14
N ASN A 50 9.89 -14.34 12.16
CA ASN A 50 10.47 -15.66 12.00
C ASN A 50 9.41 -16.79 11.96
N ASN A 51 8.17 -16.49 12.25
CA ASN A 51 7.08 -17.45 12.15
C ASN A 51 6.50 -17.49 10.73
N PHE A 52 5.98 -18.65 10.32
CA PHE A 52 5.20 -18.76 9.10
C PHE A 52 3.85 -18.04 9.23
N LEU A 53 3.51 -17.16 8.28
CA LEU A 53 2.32 -16.32 8.34
C LEU A 53 1.32 -16.67 7.24
N ASN A 54 0.02 -16.55 7.56
CA ASN A 54 -1.05 -16.55 6.57
C ASN A 54 -1.61 -15.14 6.44
N ILE A 55 -1.31 -14.47 5.33
CA ILE A 55 -1.70 -13.08 5.07
C ILE A 55 -2.84 -13.06 4.06
N ARG A 56 -3.97 -12.51 4.44
CA ARG A 56 -5.13 -12.33 3.56
C ARG A 56 -5.37 -10.85 3.32
N ILE A 57 -5.32 -10.45 2.07
CA ILE A 57 -5.48 -9.07 1.62
C ILE A 57 -6.76 -9.00 0.79
N TYR A 58 -7.67 -8.15 1.24
CA TYR A 58 -8.91 -7.88 0.51
C TYR A 58 -8.85 -6.46 -0.06
N ILE A 59 -9.11 -6.33 -1.35
CA ILE A 59 -9.03 -5.08 -2.09
C ILE A 59 -10.37 -4.85 -2.79
N ASP A 60 -10.85 -3.59 -2.81
CA ASP A 60 -12.06 -3.24 -3.54
C ASP A 60 -11.85 -3.46 -5.04
N GLU A 61 -12.78 -4.16 -5.67
CA GLU A 61 -12.74 -4.54 -7.09
C GLU A 61 -12.69 -3.32 -8.03
N GLN A 62 -13.20 -2.17 -7.62
CA GLN A 62 -13.12 -0.93 -8.39
C GLN A 62 -11.67 -0.43 -8.62
N LEU A 63 -10.73 -0.91 -7.84
CA LEU A 63 -9.30 -0.58 -7.98
C LEU A 63 -8.58 -1.44 -9.03
N THR A 64 -9.25 -2.47 -9.54
CA THR A 64 -8.62 -3.43 -10.44
C THR A 64 -8.85 -3.12 -11.90
N ALA A 65 -7.81 -2.78 -12.58
CA ALA A 65 -7.70 -2.97 -14.01
C ALA A 65 -6.25 -3.31 -14.35
N SER A 66 -5.77 -4.44 -13.88
CA SER A 66 -4.51 -4.99 -14.37
C SER A 66 -4.81 -5.87 -15.59
N ASN A 67 -4.35 -5.47 -16.74
CA ASN A 67 -4.31 -6.31 -17.94
C ASN A 67 -3.12 -7.28 -17.83
N GLY A 68 -3.14 -8.20 -16.87
CA GLY A 68 -2.41 -9.46 -16.94
C GLY A 68 -0.87 -9.47 -16.86
N TYR A 69 -0.17 -8.34 -16.84
CA TYR A 69 1.29 -8.29 -16.84
C TYR A 69 1.94 -8.01 -15.46
N TYR A 70 1.14 -7.69 -14.47
CA TYR A 70 1.63 -7.39 -13.12
C TYR A 70 0.75 -8.12 -12.12
N ASP A 71 1.30 -9.15 -11.51
CA ASP A 71 0.64 -9.85 -10.42
C ASP A 71 0.99 -9.14 -9.10
N LEU A 72 0.01 -8.43 -8.54
CA LEU A 72 0.16 -7.73 -7.27
C LEU A 72 0.58 -8.69 -6.15
N ARG A 73 0.07 -9.92 -6.16
CA ARG A 73 0.45 -10.95 -5.19
C ARG A 73 1.95 -11.25 -5.26
N SER A 74 2.46 -11.59 -6.45
CA SER A 74 3.89 -11.86 -6.64
C SER A 74 4.76 -10.68 -6.23
N SER A 75 4.33 -9.46 -6.54
CA SER A 75 5.05 -8.26 -6.14
C SER A 75 5.06 -8.01 -4.62
N ILE A 76 4.01 -8.39 -3.91
CA ILE A 76 3.96 -8.35 -2.44
C ILE A 76 4.88 -9.45 -1.88
N GLU A 77 4.83 -10.66 -2.43
CA GLU A 77 5.71 -11.77 -2.03
C GLU A 77 7.19 -11.39 -2.17
N GLU A 78 7.58 -10.81 -3.29
CA GLU A 78 8.96 -10.31 -3.49
C GLU A 78 9.36 -9.34 -2.39
N GLU A 79 8.54 -8.35 -2.11
CA GLU A 79 8.88 -7.30 -1.15
C GLU A 79 8.93 -7.79 0.30
N LEU A 80 8.07 -8.75 0.66
CA LEU A 80 7.98 -9.24 2.03
C LEU A 80 8.97 -10.37 2.33
N LEU A 81 9.22 -11.27 1.36
CA LEU A 81 9.93 -12.53 1.57
C LEU A 81 11.33 -12.58 0.95
N TYR A 82 11.57 -11.87 -0.16
CA TYR A 82 12.82 -12.01 -0.92
C TYR A 82 13.64 -10.72 -0.92
N GLY A 83 13.01 -9.59 -0.71
CA GLY A 83 13.63 -8.29 -0.86
C GLY A 83 13.66 -7.80 -2.32
N ILE A 84 13.95 -6.53 -2.50
CA ILE A 84 13.95 -5.87 -3.81
C ILE A 84 15.28 -5.19 -4.07
N SER A 85 15.88 -5.47 -5.22
CA SER A 85 17.04 -4.75 -5.73
C SER A 85 16.57 -3.60 -6.62
N ASN A 86 16.98 -2.39 -6.29
CA ASN A 86 16.82 -1.23 -7.14
C ASN A 86 18.14 -0.92 -7.83
N TYR A 87 18.25 -1.34 -9.09
CA TYR A 87 19.47 -1.22 -9.88
C TYR A 87 19.80 0.23 -10.23
N ASP A 88 18.80 1.10 -10.41
CA ASP A 88 19.02 2.51 -10.75
C ASP A 88 19.74 3.28 -9.63
N TYR A 89 19.53 2.85 -8.39
CA TYR A 89 20.12 3.45 -7.19
C TYR A 89 21.13 2.55 -6.50
N ASN A 90 21.46 1.41 -7.09
CA ASN A 90 22.35 0.38 -6.52
C ASN A 90 22.00 0.07 -5.04
N LYS A 91 20.69 -0.13 -4.77
CA LYS A 91 20.18 -0.29 -3.42
C LYS A 91 19.36 -1.56 -3.28
N PHE A 92 19.69 -2.35 -2.24
CA PHE A 92 18.90 -3.50 -1.86
C PHE A 92 18.01 -3.18 -0.66
N TYR A 93 16.73 -3.53 -0.76
CA TYR A 93 15.77 -3.46 0.32
C TYR A 93 15.49 -4.87 0.82
N PRO A 94 15.92 -5.22 2.03
CA PRO A 94 15.80 -6.59 2.53
C PRO A 94 14.36 -7.00 2.76
N PRO A 95 14.08 -8.33 2.78
CA PRO A 95 12.79 -8.84 3.19
C PRO A 95 12.51 -8.51 4.65
N ILE A 96 11.24 -8.53 5.03
CA ILE A 96 10.82 -8.27 6.42
C ILE A 96 10.26 -9.50 7.10
N LEU A 97 9.96 -10.57 6.36
CA LEU A 97 9.49 -11.84 6.87
C LEU A 97 10.54 -12.93 6.56
N HIS A 98 10.97 -13.63 7.60
CA HIS A 98 12.03 -14.66 7.51
C HIS A 98 11.47 -16.07 7.68
N GLY A 99 10.33 -16.24 8.35
CA GLY A 99 9.66 -17.52 8.54
C GLY A 99 8.81 -18.00 7.35
N GLY A 100 8.72 -17.17 6.31
CA GLY A 100 7.86 -17.42 5.15
C GLY A 100 6.41 -16.98 5.36
N ALA A 101 5.66 -16.88 4.27
CA ALA A 101 4.24 -16.56 4.33
C ALA A 101 3.46 -17.15 3.16
N ASN A 102 2.19 -17.44 3.41
CA ASN A 102 1.20 -17.73 2.38
C ASN A 102 0.35 -16.46 2.16
N ILE A 103 0.48 -15.85 0.99
CA ILE A 103 -0.16 -14.56 0.68
C ILE A 103 -1.33 -14.78 -0.27
N HIS A 104 -2.51 -14.41 0.19
CA HIS A 104 -3.74 -14.43 -0.60
C HIS A 104 -4.24 -13.02 -0.86
N VAL A 105 -4.28 -12.62 -2.12
CA VAL A 105 -4.89 -11.36 -2.56
C VAL A 105 -6.23 -11.67 -3.20
N LYS A 106 -7.28 -11.07 -2.71
CA LYS A 106 -8.63 -11.22 -3.25
C LYS A 106 -9.25 -9.86 -3.51
N PHE A 107 -9.73 -9.67 -4.73
CA PHE A 107 -10.56 -8.54 -5.09
C PHE A 107 -12.02 -8.87 -4.77
N VAL A 108 -12.68 -7.98 -4.08
CA VAL A 108 -14.05 -8.21 -3.58
C VAL A 108 -14.93 -6.98 -3.80
N ASP A 109 -16.20 -7.23 -4.11
CA ASP A 109 -17.19 -6.16 -4.19
C ASP A 109 -17.47 -5.61 -2.79
N SER A 110 -17.25 -4.31 -2.62
CA SER A 110 -17.49 -3.59 -1.36
C SER A 110 -18.92 -3.72 -0.86
N LYS A 111 -19.91 -3.91 -1.76
CA LYS A 111 -21.31 -4.09 -1.37
C LYS A 111 -21.54 -5.29 -0.45
N ASN A 112 -20.69 -6.31 -0.58
CA ASN A 112 -20.83 -7.57 0.14
C ASN A 112 -19.74 -7.77 1.22
N ASN A 113 -18.92 -6.74 1.50
CA ASN A 113 -17.83 -6.87 2.45
C ASN A 113 -17.74 -5.65 3.39
N TYR A 114 -18.19 -5.84 4.63
CA TYR A 114 -18.21 -4.76 5.64
C TYR A 114 -16.84 -4.17 5.98
N LEU A 115 -15.76 -4.96 5.89
CA LEU A 115 -14.40 -4.46 6.14
C LEU A 115 -13.97 -3.51 5.02
N ILE A 116 -14.30 -3.82 3.77
CA ILE A 116 -14.04 -2.93 2.63
C ILE A 116 -14.89 -1.66 2.73
N GLN A 117 -16.18 -1.77 3.09
CA GLN A 117 -17.03 -0.61 3.33
C GLN A 117 -16.44 0.31 4.42
N ALA A 118 -16.00 -0.28 5.54
CA ALA A 118 -15.36 0.50 6.60
C ALA A 118 -14.07 1.18 6.13
N SER A 119 -13.27 0.51 5.32
CA SER A 119 -12.05 1.07 4.72
C SER A 119 -12.37 2.22 3.77
N ASP A 120 -13.43 2.11 2.98
CA ASP A 120 -13.88 3.15 2.06
C ASP A 120 -14.38 4.40 2.81
N ILE A 121 -15.13 4.22 3.88
CA ILE A 121 -15.55 5.32 4.77
C ILE A 121 -14.32 6.06 5.33
N LEU A 122 -13.31 5.32 5.80
CA LEU A 122 -12.07 5.91 6.30
C LEU A 122 -11.30 6.65 5.20
N ALA A 123 -11.18 6.05 4.02
CA ALA A 123 -10.52 6.67 2.88
C ALA A 123 -11.21 7.96 2.45
N ASN A 124 -12.54 7.96 2.37
CA ASN A 124 -13.33 9.14 2.04
C ASN A 124 -13.21 10.24 3.12
N ARG A 125 -13.17 9.87 4.39
CA ARG A 125 -12.90 10.82 5.49
C ARG A 125 -11.53 11.48 5.33
N LEU A 126 -10.49 10.70 5.05
CA LEU A 126 -9.14 11.21 4.82
C LEU A 126 -9.11 12.14 3.59
N ARG A 127 -9.69 11.70 2.47
CA ARG A 127 -9.82 12.54 1.27
C ARG A 127 -10.49 13.87 1.57
N ALA A 128 -11.61 13.84 2.30
CA ALA A 128 -12.33 15.05 2.70
C ALA A 128 -11.47 15.97 3.59
N SER A 129 -10.61 15.42 4.44
CA SER A 129 -9.72 16.20 5.29
C SER A 129 -8.76 17.09 4.50
N PHE A 130 -8.28 16.59 3.35
CA PHE A 130 -7.41 17.35 2.44
C PHE A 130 -8.21 18.27 1.54
N ALA A 131 -9.26 17.76 0.89
CA ALA A 131 -10.09 18.53 -0.03
C ALA A 131 -10.70 19.79 0.61
N TYR A 132 -11.06 19.71 1.88
CA TYR A 132 -11.71 20.81 2.60
C TYR A 132 -10.83 21.45 3.67
N ASN A 133 -9.52 21.13 3.67
CA ASN A 133 -8.55 21.63 4.65
C ASN A 133 -9.01 21.46 6.12
N LYS A 134 -9.49 20.26 6.47
CA LYS A 134 -9.98 19.90 7.81
C LYS A 134 -9.02 18.93 8.52
N PRO A 135 -7.88 19.39 9.04
CA PRO A 135 -6.83 18.52 9.61
C PRO A 135 -7.30 17.68 10.80
N TYR A 136 -8.33 18.14 11.52
CA TYR A 136 -8.90 17.39 12.65
C TYR A 136 -9.52 16.03 12.23
N LEU A 137 -9.92 15.87 10.97
CA LEU A 137 -10.44 14.61 10.46
C LEU A 137 -9.36 13.53 10.34
N ARG A 138 -8.07 13.92 10.30
CA ARG A 138 -6.90 13.01 10.26
C ARG A 138 -6.43 12.58 11.64
N ARG A 139 -6.76 13.34 12.67
CA ARG A 139 -6.34 13.06 14.05
C ARG A 139 -7.04 11.81 14.58
N LYS A 140 -6.36 10.68 14.51
CA LYS A 140 -6.77 9.42 15.11
C LYS A 140 -5.54 8.76 15.74
N PRO A 141 -5.69 8.11 16.91
CA PRO A 141 -4.65 7.22 17.40
C PRO A 141 -4.44 6.11 16.35
N ASN A 142 -3.22 5.68 16.18
CA ASN A 142 -2.83 4.65 15.20
C ASN A 142 -3.04 5.04 13.73
N HIS A 143 -2.87 6.31 13.38
CA HIS A 143 -2.86 6.78 12.01
C HIS A 143 -1.44 7.23 11.65
N CYS A 144 -0.88 6.69 10.59
CA CYS A 144 0.35 7.18 10.00
C CYS A 144 0.17 7.50 8.51
N ASP A 145 0.98 8.41 8.02
CA ASP A 145 0.94 8.90 6.65
C ASP A 145 2.15 8.39 5.88
N LEU A 146 1.92 7.78 4.72
CA LEU A 146 2.95 7.48 3.72
C LEU A 146 2.95 8.56 2.64
N HIS A 147 4.05 9.27 2.53
CA HIS A 147 4.21 10.32 1.54
C HIS A 147 4.91 9.79 0.29
N PHE A 148 4.32 10.04 -0.88
CA PHE A 148 4.90 9.67 -2.17
C PHE A 148 4.97 10.89 -3.09
N PRO A 149 5.96 10.92 -3.97
CA PRO A 149 7.15 10.08 -3.95
C PRO A 149 8.01 10.40 -2.73
N LYS A 150 8.68 9.41 -2.19
CA LYS A 150 9.81 9.65 -1.28
C LYS A 150 10.97 10.20 -2.11
N ILE A 151 10.77 11.36 -2.70
CA ILE A 151 11.86 12.05 -3.40
C ILE A 151 12.83 12.52 -2.32
N LEU A 152 14.01 11.95 -2.34
CA LEU A 152 15.15 12.60 -1.75
C LEU A 152 15.34 13.90 -2.55
N VAL A 153 14.88 15.01 -1.98
CA VAL A 153 15.26 16.34 -2.46
C VAL A 153 16.78 16.36 -2.34
N LYS A 154 17.45 16.40 -3.50
CA LYS A 154 18.88 16.67 -3.55
C LYS A 154 19.14 18.11 -3.15
#